data_96ee92a2fa25d5ef302f6de2cbf35d3e
#
_entry.id   96ee92a2fa25d5ef302f6de2cbf35d3e
#
_cell.length_a   1.000
_cell.length_b   1.000
_cell.length_c   1.000
_cell.angle_alpha   90.00
_cell.angle_beta   90.00
_cell.angle_gamma   90.00
#
_symmetry.space_group_name_H-M   'P 1'
#
loop_
_entity.id
_entity.type
_entity.pdbx_description
1 polymer ?
#
loop_
_entity_poly.entity_id
_entity_poly.type
_entity_poly.pdbx_seq_one_letter_code
_entity_poly.pdbx_strand_id
1 'polypeptide(L)'
;YFYPTPVGFGLEPVRTTQYEIGFKQAISNDAALKATWFYKNQKGLIQADRVDEYLGQLDGAYNYVRNGDFATTKGLELSLALRRTNGLAVDMNYTVSQAEGTGSGRSSYLAALDRGSEPPLMVNPLDFNQAHSGSVNLDYRVSGTNSLLDGLGSNLLFTFNSGHAYTYVYRPIGGQVSAFDAGVDYM
;
A
#
# COMPACT_ATOMS: atom_id res chain seq x y z
N TYR A 1 13.65 -18.70 -23.86
CA TYR A 1 14.01 -19.35 -22.60
C TYR A 1 13.96 -18.31 -21.50
N PHE A 2 13.09 -18.52 -20.51
CA PHE A 2 12.96 -17.63 -19.37
C PHE A 2 13.96 -18.13 -18.30
N TYR A 3 15.07 -17.44 -18.16
CA TYR A 3 15.99 -17.72 -17.06
C TYR A 3 15.44 -17.05 -15.78
N PRO A 4 15.20 -17.79 -14.69
CA PRO A 4 14.80 -17.17 -13.43
C PRO A 4 15.97 -16.30 -12.94
N THR A 5 15.65 -15.10 -12.42
CA THR A 5 16.65 -14.23 -11.79
C THR A 5 17.33 -15.00 -10.64
N PRO A 6 18.65 -15.19 -10.65
CA PRO A 6 19.34 -15.93 -9.61
C PRO A 6 19.17 -15.26 -8.26
N VAL A 7 19.12 -16.09 -7.22
CA VAL A 7 19.01 -15.64 -5.84
C VAL A 7 20.43 -15.46 -5.29
N GLY A 8 20.71 -14.30 -4.72
CA GLY A 8 22.00 -14.03 -4.06
C GLY A 8 22.23 -14.95 -2.88
N PHE A 9 23.48 -15.32 -2.67
CA PHE A 9 23.85 -16.08 -1.47
C PHE A 9 23.70 -15.22 -0.22
N GLY A 10 23.13 -15.77 0.85
CA GLY A 10 23.01 -15.09 2.14
C GLY A 10 21.77 -14.17 2.24
N LEU A 11 20.69 -14.48 1.52
CA LEU A 11 19.41 -13.77 1.75
C LEU A 11 18.95 -13.96 3.19
N GLU A 12 18.68 -12.84 3.85
CA GLU A 12 18.12 -12.80 5.20
C GLU A 12 16.60 -12.68 5.16
N PRO A 13 15.89 -13.15 6.19
CA PRO A 13 14.46 -12.89 6.33
C PRO A 13 14.17 -11.40 6.45
N VAL A 14 13.08 -10.96 5.81
CA VAL A 14 12.54 -9.60 6.00
C VAL A 14 12.17 -9.41 7.46
N ARG A 15 12.62 -8.30 8.05
CA ARG A 15 12.33 -7.94 9.44
C ARG A 15 11.29 -6.82 9.47
N THR A 16 10.21 -7.07 10.20
CA THR A 16 9.16 -6.06 10.42
C THR A 16 9.13 -5.69 11.90
N THR A 17 9.20 -4.40 12.18
CA THR A 17 8.94 -3.83 13.50
C THR A 17 7.70 -2.96 13.42
N GLN A 18 6.74 -3.22 14.31
CA GLN A 18 5.46 -2.50 14.32
C GLN A 18 5.19 -1.97 15.73
N TYR A 19 4.74 -0.74 15.80
CA TYR A 19 4.28 -0.07 17.01
C TYR A 19 2.86 0.40 16.78
N GLU A 20 2.00 0.13 17.75
CA GLU A 20 0.61 0.58 17.75
C GLU A 20 0.26 1.17 19.10
N ILE A 21 -0.48 2.26 19.06
CA ILE A 21 -1.13 2.83 20.24
C ILE A 21 -2.59 3.09 19.90
N GLY A 22 -3.50 2.54 20.69
CA GLY A 22 -4.93 2.64 20.45
C GLY A 22 -5.67 3.13 21.68
N PHE A 23 -6.78 3.78 21.40
CA PHE A 23 -7.72 4.25 22.40
C PHE A 23 -9.12 3.87 21.95
N LYS A 24 -9.93 3.41 22.89
CA LYS A 24 -11.33 3.07 22.65
C LYS A 24 -12.20 3.75 23.70
N GLN A 25 -13.20 4.49 23.24
CA GLN A 25 -14.13 5.23 24.08
C GLN A 25 -15.56 4.79 23.80
N ALA A 26 -16.28 4.40 24.83
CA ALA A 26 -17.73 4.32 24.74
C ALA A 26 -18.32 5.74 24.80
N ILE A 27 -19.01 6.15 23.75
CA ILE A 27 -19.69 7.46 23.68
C ILE A 27 -21.05 7.37 24.36
N SER A 28 -21.71 6.22 24.21
CA SER A 28 -22.97 5.86 24.84
C SER A 28 -23.02 4.36 25.09
N ASN A 29 -24.14 3.86 25.62
CA ASN A 29 -24.36 2.42 25.80
C ASN A 29 -24.34 1.64 24.46
N ASP A 30 -24.64 2.32 23.36
CA ASP A 30 -24.78 1.72 22.03
C ASP A 30 -23.73 2.19 21.03
N ALA A 31 -22.91 3.18 21.37
CA ALA A 31 -21.91 3.76 20.47
C ALA A 31 -20.50 3.73 21.07
N ALA A 32 -19.53 3.32 20.25
CA ALA A 32 -18.11 3.32 20.59
C ALA A 32 -17.25 3.88 19.46
N LEU A 33 -16.28 4.70 19.83
CA LEU A 33 -15.22 5.19 18.96
C LEU A 33 -13.91 4.48 19.30
N LYS A 34 -13.17 4.09 18.27
CA LYS A 34 -11.81 3.57 18.39
C LYS A 34 -10.89 4.42 17.50
N ALA A 35 -9.74 4.79 18.04
CA ALA A 35 -8.66 5.40 17.27
C ALA A 35 -7.38 4.59 17.52
N THR A 36 -6.65 4.26 16.46
CA THR A 36 -5.39 3.51 16.54
C THR A 36 -4.37 4.19 15.65
N TRP A 37 -3.29 4.68 16.25
CA TRP A 37 -2.12 5.11 15.51
C TRP A 37 -1.20 3.91 15.35
N PHE A 38 -0.57 3.77 14.16
CA PHE A 38 0.38 2.71 13.88
C PHE A 38 1.60 3.24 13.13
N TYR A 39 2.72 2.57 13.37
CA TYR A 39 3.98 2.76 12.67
C TYR A 39 4.59 1.39 12.41
N LYS A 40 4.87 1.09 11.14
CA LYS A 40 5.43 -0.17 10.68
C LYS A 40 6.68 0.10 9.86
N ASN A 41 7.79 -0.52 10.24
CA ASN A 41 9.06 -0.44 9.53
C ASN A 41 9.47 -1.84 9.07
N GLN A 42 9.73 -1.99 7.78
CA GLN A 42 10.17 -3.22 7.14
C GLN A 42 11.58 -3.00 6.57
N LYS A 43 12.51 -3.88 6.94
CA LYS A 43 13.91 -3.84 6.49
C LYS A 43 14.28 -5.14 5.83
N GLY A 44 15.25 -5.07 4.91
CA GLY A 44 15.72 -6.23 4.19
C GLY A 44 14.72 -6.76 3.17
N LEU A 45 13.88 -5.89 2.61
CA LEU A 45 13.03 -6.25 1.47
C LEU A 45 13.91 -6.66 0.29
N ILE A 46 13.39 -7.59 -0.51
CA ILE A 46 14.12 -8.14 -1.64
C ILE A 46 14.08 -7.13 -2.80
N GLN A 47 15.27 -6.77 -3.29
CA GLN A 47 15.43 -5.96 -4.49
C GLN A 47 16.24 -6.71 -5.55
N ALA A 48 16.03 -6.36 -6.82
CA ALA A 48 16.91 -6.76 -7.89
C ALA A 48 18.17 -5.87 -7.89
N ASP A 49 19.30 -6.47 -8.15
CA ASP A 49 20.58 -5.82 -8.32
C ASP A 49 21.32 -6.46 -9.50
N ARG A 50 22.39 -5.83 -9.98
CA ARG A 50 23.14 -6.28 -11.13
C ARG A 50 24.59 -6.55 -10.75
N VAL A 51 25.12 -7.63 -11.27
CA VAL A 51 26.56 -7.86 -11.31
C VAL A 51 27.03 -7.50 -12.70
N ASP A 52 27.87 -6.47 -12.80
CA ASP A 52 28.60 -6.18 -14.02
C ASP A 52 29.78 -7.15 -14.14
N GLU A 53 30.24 -7.36 -15.36
CA GLU A 53 31.37 -8.23 -15.66
C GLU A 53 32.59 -7.83 -14.82
N TYR A 54 32.84 -8.59 -13.73
CA TYR A 54 34.01 -8.40 -12.89
C TYR A 54 35.01 -9.52 -13.21
N LEU A 55 36.20 -9.17 -13.62
CA LEU A 55 37.34 -10.07 -13.86
C LEU A 55 37.40 -10.81 -15.22
N GLY A 56 36.73 -10.41 -16.26
CA GLY A 56 36.93 -10.99 -17.59
C GLY A 56 36.62 -12.50 -17.70
N GLN A 57 35.85 -13.05 -16.77
CA GLN A 57 35.52 -14.47 -16.70
C GLN A 57 34.05 -14.79 -16.88
N LEU A 58 33.16 -13.81 -16.84
CA LEU A 58 31.74 -13.99 -17.08
C LEU A 58 31.36 -13.30 -18.39
N ASP A 59 30.85 -14.05 -19.32
CA ASP A 59 30.39 -13.56 -20.61
C ASP A 59 29.02 -12.90 -20.43
N GLY A 60 29.01 -11.70 -19.82
CA GLY A 60 27.85 -10.83 -19.66
C GLY A 60 27.45 -10.50 -18.23
N ALA A 61 26.89 -9.32 -18.05
CA ALA A 61 26.26 -8.88 -16.81
C ALA A 61 24.94 -9.64 -16.55
N TYR A 62 24.64 -9.93 -15.30
CA TYR A 62 23.39 -10.59 -14.92
C TYR A 62 22.74 -9.94 -13.70
N ASN A 63 21.41 -9.99 -13.67
CA ASN A 63 20.64 -9.51 -12.54
C ASN A 63 20.48 -10.62 -11.48
N TYR A 64 20.54 -10.26 -10.22
CA TYR A 64 20.31 -11.15 -9.09
C TYR A 64 19.44 -10.46 -8.04
N VAL A 65 18.93 -11.21 -7.06
CA VAL A 65 18.14 -10.64 -5.97
C VAL A 65 18.92 -10.68 -4.67
N ARG A 66 18.84 -9.58 -3.91
CA ARG A 66 19.44 -9.45 -2.57
C ARG A 66 18.50 -8.68 -1.64
N ASN A 67 18.80 -8.68 -0.36
CA ASN A 67 18.15 -7.77 0.58
C ASN A 67 18.75 -6.36 0.42
N GLY A 68 17.91 -5.36 0.26
CA GLY A 68 18.38 -4.00 0.07
C GLY A 68 17.33 -2.93 0.34
N ASP A 69 16.08 -3.23 0.03
CA ASP A 69 14.99 -2.29 0.18
C ASP A 69 14.46 -2.20 1.61
N PHE A 70 13.81 -1.08 1.89
CA PHE A 70 13.03 -0.88 3.10
C PHE A 70 11.70 -0.20 2.77
N ALA A 71 10.74 -0.36 3.67
CA ALA A 71 9.45 0.32 3.61
C ALA A 71 9.02 0.78 4.99
N THR A 72 8.48 1.98 5.06
CA THR A 72 7.87 2.53 6.27
C THR A 72 6.41 2.87 5.99
N THR A 73 5.51 2.37 6.83
CA THR A 73 4.09 2.70 6.77
C THR A 73 3.67 3.26 8.11
N LYS A 74 3.02 4.40 8.11
CA LYS A 74 2.49 5.07 9.32
C LYS A 74 1.09 5.58 9.04
N GLY A 75 0.25 5.61 10.06
CA GLY A 75 -1.12 6.07 9.86
C GLY A 75 -1.96 6.11 11.12
N LEU A 76 -3.20 6.52 10.91
CA LEU A 76 -4.25 6.59 11.91
C LEU A 76 -5.49 5.88 11.38
N GLU A 77 -6.02 4.96 12.16
CA GLU A 77 -7.29 4.29 11.91
C GLU A 77 -8.34 4.82 12.89
N LEU A 78 -9.49 5.19 12.37
CA LEU A 78 -10.67 5.59 13.13
C LEU A 78 -11.80 4.62 12.83
N SER A 79 -12.47 4.12 13.86
CA SER A 79 -13.66 3.27 13.73
C SER A 79 -14.75 3.78 14.65
N LEU A 80 -15.96 3.89 14.11
CA LEU A 80 -17.16 4.22 14.85
C LEU A 80 -18.17 3.07 14.67
N ALA A 81 -18.62 2.52 15.77
CA ALA A 81 -19.65 1.49 15.79
C ALA A 81 -20.85 1.96 16.60
N LEU A 82 -22.02 1.94 15.98
CA LEU A 82 -23.31 2.16 16.62
C LEU A 82 -24.13 0.86 16.54
N ARG A 83 -24.43 0.28 17.69
CA ARG A 83 -25.37 -0.84 17.77
C ARG A 83 -26.75 -0.39 17.34
N ARG A 84 -27.56 -1.33 16.88
CA ARG A 84 -28.91 -1.02 16.41
C ARG A 84 -29.73 -0.30 17.48
N THR A 85 -29.98 0.97 17.25
CA THR A 85 -30.75 1.86 18.10
C THR A 85 -31.81 2.54 17.25
N ASN A 86 -33.08 2.42 17.64
CA ASN A 86 -34.24 2.90 16.86
C ASN A 86 -34.24 2.37 15.41
N GLY A 87 -33.84 1.11 15.20
CA GLY A 87 -33.79 0.49 13.89
C GLY A 87 -32.50 0.70 13.11
N LEU A 88 -31.67 1.69 13.45
CA LEU A 88 -30.43 2.04 12.75
C LEU A 88 -29.19 1.42 13.43
N ALA A 89 -28.34 0.76 12.65
CA ALA A 89 -26.99 0.39 13.03
C ALA A 89 -25.99 1.04 12.06
N VAL A 90 -24.85 1.47 12.57
CA VAL A 90 -23.79 2.13 11.78
C VAL A 90 -22.46 1.51 12.11
N ASP A 91 -21.67 1.20 11.08
CA ASP A 91 -20.27 0.84 11.18
C ASP A 91 -19.49 1.70 10.20
N MET A 92 -18.55 2.48 10.73
CA MET A 92 -17.71 3.39 9.94
C MET A 92 -16.25 3.11 10.27
N ASN A 93 -15.45 2.98 9.20
CA ASN A 93 -14.01 2.85 9.30
C ASN A 93 -13.36 3.87 8.37
N TYR A 94 -12.31 4.52 8.87
CA TYR A 94 -11.51 5.47 8.11
C TYR A 94 -10.04 5.32 8.46
N THR A 95 -9.21 5.24 7.44
CA THR A 95 -7.76 5.15 7.57
C THR A 95 -7.10 6.27 6.79
N VAL A 96 -6.21 6.99 7.43
CA VAL A 96 -5.24 7.86 6.79
C VAL A 96 -3.86 7.26 6.99
N SER A 97 -3.13 7.04 5.90
CA SER A 97 -1.82 6.39 5.95
C SER A 97 -0.88 6.92 4.90
N GLN A 98 0.42 6.72 5.16
CA GLN A 98 1.51 7.04 4.26
C GLN A 98 2.46 5.85 4.23
N ALA A 99 2.74 5.34 3.03
CA ALA A 99 3.69 4.26 2.80
C ALA A 99 4.82 4.76 1.89
N GLU A 100 6.04 4.74 2.39
CA GLU A 100 7.24 5.22 1.72
C GLU A 100 8.35 4.17 1.81
N GLY A 101 9.21 4.12 0.81
CA GLY A 101 10.35 3.21 0.80
C GLY A 101 11.22 3.37 -0.44
N THR A 102 12.21 2.51 -0.59
CA THR A 102 13.13 2.51 -1.72
C THR A 102 12.60 1.70 -2.90
N GLY A 103 11.70 0.74 -2.68
CA GLY A 103 11.09 -0.05 -3.74
C GLY A 103 9.77 -0.68 -3.34
N SER A 104 8.83 -0.71 -4.27
CA SER A 104 7.49 -1.30 -4.06
C SER A 104 7.48 -2.82 -4.20
N GLY A 105 8.51 -3.39 -4.82
CA GLY A 105 8.64 -4.83 -5.04
C GLY A 105 9.96 -5.20 -5.70
N ARG A 106 10.27 -6.49 -5.74
CA ARG A 106 11.52 -7.03 -6.28
C ARG A 106 11.85 -6.62 -7.73
N SER A 107 10.85 -6.24 -8.49
CA SER A 107 10.98 -5.86 -9.90
C SER A 107 11.04 -4.34 -10.13
N SER A 108 10.99 -3.53 -9.07
CA SER A 108 10.91 -2.07 -9.18
C SER A 108 12.06 -1.47 -10.01
N TYR A 109 13.24 -2.08 -9.97
CA TYR A 109 14.44 -1.57 -10.65
C TYR A 109 14.88 -2.38 -11.87
N LEU A 110 14.21 -3.47 -12.22
CA LEU A 110 14.63 -4.33 -13.32
C LEU A 110 14.82 -3.56 -14.63
N ALA A 111 13.91 -2.65 -14.96
CA ALA A 111 14.01 -1.85 -16.18
C ALA A 111 15.22 -0.89 -16.20
N ALA A 112 15.67 -0.41 -15.06
CA ALA A 112 16.90 0.40 -14.95
C ALA A 112 18.13 -0.50 -15.08
N LEU A 113 18.15 -1.62 -14.38
CA LEU A 113 19.24 -2.59 -14.41
C LEU A 113 19.46 -3.18 -15.81
N ASP A 114 18.38 -3.50 -16.53
CA ASP A 114 18.47 -4.01 -17.91
C ASP A 114 19.09 -3.00 -18.90
N ARG A 115 19.04 -1.71 -18.55
CA ARG A 115 19.69 -0.64 -19.31
C ARG A 115 21.10 -0.31 -18.83
N GLY A 116 21.61 -1.03 -17.82
CA GLY A 116 22.90 -0.77 -17.21
C GLY A 116 22.94 0.49 -16.33
N SER A 117 21.77 0.96 -15.88
CA SER A 117 21.68 2.11 -14.96
C SER A 117 21.60 1.63 -13.51
N GLU A 118 22.26 2.32 -12.60
CA GLU A 118 22.11 2.06 -11.17
C GLU A 118 20.70 2.44 -10.69
N PRO A 119 20.09 1.63 -9.81
CA PRO A 119 18.80 1.98 -9.21
C PRO A 119 18.91 3.27 -8.42
N PRO A 120 17.97 4.22 -8.57
CA PRO A 120 17.96 5.42 -7.75
C PRO A 120 17.62 5.04 -6.30
N LEU A 121 18.54 5.25 -5.37
CA LEU A 121 18.32 5.05 -3.93
C LEU A 121 17.55 6.24 -3.33
N MET A 122 16.32 6.42 -3.76
CA MET A 122 15.44 7.49 -3.31
C MET A 122 14.27 6.90 -2.53
N VAL A 123 13.87 7.59 -1.48
CA VAL A 123 12.64 7.26 -0.74
C VAL A 123 11.46 7.91 -1.45
N ASN A 124 10.56 7.08 -1.93
CA ASN A 124 9.39 7.50 -2.69
C ASN A 124 8.11 6.89 -2.09
N PRO A 125 6.94 7.50 -2.34
CA PRO A 125 5.69 6.81 -2.08
C PRO A 125 5.66 5.47 -2.81
N LEU A 126 5.26 4.42 -2.10
CA LEU A 126 5.16 3.07 -2.66
C LEU A 126 3.90 2.92 -3.52
N ASP A 127 3.92 2.02 -4.51
CA ASP A 127 2.80 1.82 -5.45
C ASP A 127 1.48 1.49 -4.74
N PHE A 128 1.56 0.86 -3.57
CA PHE A 128 0.41 0.55 -2.73
C PHE A 128 0.07 1.67 -1.73
N ASN A 129 0.76 2.81 -1.77
CA ASN A 129 0.42 3.95 -0.92
C ASN A 129 -0.97 4.46 -1.25
N GLN A 130 -1.83 4.46 -0.25
CA GLN A 130 -3.20 4.99 -0.30
C GLN A 130 -3.38 5.94 0.88
N ALA A 131 -3.37 7.24 0.59
CA ALA A 131 -3.41 8.25 1.66
C ALA A 131 -4.70 8.19 2.47
N HIS A 132 -5.81 7.91 1.82
CA HIS A 132 -7.12 7.86 2.47
C HIS A 132 -7.91 6.64 1.99
N SER A 133 -8.49 5.91 2.91
CA SER A 133 -9.45 4.84 2.63
C SER A 133 -10.53 4.80 3.71
N GLY A 134 -11.72 4.40 3.34
CA GLY A 134 -12.78 4.29 4.32
C GLY A 134 -14.03 3.59 3.81
N SER A 135 -14.86 3.22 4.76
CA SER A 135 -16.16 2.61 4.50
C SER A 135 -17.18 3.07 5.53
N VAL A 136 -18.41 3.22 5.09
CA VAL A 136 -19.55 3.48 5.94
C VAL A 136 -20.63 2.46 5.59
N ASN A 137 -21.03 1.67 6.56
CA ASN A 137 -22.12 0.72 6.45
C ASN A 137 -23.28 1.19 7.32
N LEU A 138 -24.43 1.43 6.70
CA LEU A 138 -25.68 1.80 7.35
C LEU A 138 -26.66 0.64 7.18
N ASP A 139 -27.13 0.09 8.26
CA ASP A 139 -28.18 -0.94 8.28
C ASP A 139 -29.38 -0.41 9.02
N TYR A 140 -30.50 -0.29 8.32
CA TYR A 140 -31.77 0.17 8.89
C TYR A 140 -32.80 -0.95 8.83
N ARG A 141 -33.50 -1.17 9.94
CA ARG A 141 -34.59 -2.14 10.04
C ARG A 141 -35.80 -1.50 10.69
N VAL A 142 -36.93 -1.60 10.01
CA VAL A 142 -38.22 -1.20 10.54
C VAL A 142 -38.65 -2.26 11.61
N SER A 143 -39.02 -1.81 12.80
CA SER A 143 -39.48 -2.68 13.88
C SER A 143 -40.57 -1.98 14.71
N GLY A 144 -41.54 -2.75 15.20
CA GLY A 144 -42.54 -2.26 16.12
C GLY A 144 -43.72 -1.49 15.53
N THR A 145 -43.83 -1.44 14.21
CA THR A 145 -45.04 -0.99 13.51
C THR A 145 -45.85 -2.22 13.16
N ASN A 146 -47.03 -2.43 13.72
CA ASN A 146 -47.97 -3.44 13.29
C ASN A 146 -48.44 -3.23 11.83
N SER A 147 -47.54 -3.10 10.94
CA SER A 147 -47.65 -2.77 9.52
C SER A 147 -47.04 -3.87 8.67
N LEU A 148 -47.44 -3.96 7.42
CA LEU A 148 -46.82 -4.80 6.38
C LEU A 148 -45.31 -4.51 6.18
N LEU A 149 -44.81 -3.39 6.70
CA LEU A 149 -43.39 -2.97 6.64
C LEU A 149 -42.56 -3.49 7.83
N ASP A 150 -43.18 -4.12 8.82
CA ASP A 150 -42.46 -4.65 9.99
C ASP A 150 -41.50 -5.75 9.56
N GLY A 151 -40.24 -5.62 10.00
CA GLY A 151 -39.16 -6.52 9.59
C GLY A 151 -38.49 -6.15 8.26
N LEU A 152 -38.96 -5.14 7.52
CA LEU A 152 -38.27 -4.64 6.34
C LEU A 152 -36.92 -4.04 6.74
N GLY A 153 -35.84 -4.47 6.06
CA GLY A 153 -34.49 -3.99 6.27
C GLY A 153 -33.89 -3.38 5.00
N SER A 154 -33.04 -2.39 5.18
CA SER A 154 -32.24 -1.75 4.14
C SER A 154 -30.80 -1.66 4.59
N ASN A 155 -29.86 -1.98 3.72
CA ASN A 155 -28.43 -1.82 3.97
C ASN A 155 -27.82 -0.96 2.87
N LEU A 156 -27.00 0.03 3.28
CA LEU A 156 -26.23 0.88 2.39
C LEU A 156 -24.76 0.78 2.80
N LEU A 157 -23.94 0.31 1.86
CA LEU A 157 -22.49 0.30 2.00
C LEU A 157 -21.88 1.33 1.04
N PHE A 158 -21.16 2.29 1.60
CA PHE A 158 -20.35 3.25 0.86
C PHE A 158 -18.88 3.01 1.16
N THR A 159 -18.05 2.91 0.12
CA THR A 159 -16.59 2.76 0.23
C THR A 159 -15.90 3.81 -0.62
N PHE A 160 -14.77 4.32 -0.14
CA PHE A 160 -13.95 5.27 -0.88
C PHE A 160 -12.47 5.02 -0.61
N ASN A 161 -11.63 5.34 -1.60
CA ASN A 161 -10.18 5.34 -1.49
C ASN A 161 -9.61 6.54 -2.25
N SER A 162 -8.48 7.07 -1.77
CA SER A 162 -7.64 7.94 -2.60
C SER A 162 -6.99 7.13 -3.73
N GLY A 163 -6.54 7.80 -4.77
CA GLY A 163 -5.71 7.17 -5.79
C GLY A 163 -4.40 6.61 -5.21
N HIS A 164 -3.73 5.78 -6.01
CA HIS A 164 -2.38 5.30 -5.76
C HIS A 164 -1.35 6.25 -6.36
N ALA A 165 -0.14 6.26 -5.81
CA ALA A 165 0.98 6.94 -6.43
C ALA A 165 1.27 6.30 -7.81
N TYR A 166 1.56 7.12 -8.80
CA TYR A 166 1.94 6.66 -10.13
C TYR A 166 3.06 7.54 -10.69
N THR A 167 3.90 6.96 -11.55
CA THR A 167 4.91 7.70 -12.29
C THR A 167 4.33 8.15 -13.61
N TYR A 168 4.29 9.46 -13.83
CA TYR A 168 3.86 10.01 -15.10
C TYR A 168 4.95 9.80 -16.16
N VAL A 169 4.61 9.10 -17.24
CA VAL A 169 5.51 8.91 -18.38
C VAL A 169 4.98 9.73 -19.55
N TYR A 170 5.68 10.80 -19.91
CA TYR A 170 5.37 11.57 -21.10
C TYR A 170 5.74 10.76 -22.34
N ARG A 171 4.78 10.45 -23.18
CA ARG A 171 4.99 9.80 -24.47
C ARG A 171 4.79 10.82 -25.59
N PRO A 172 5.86 11.39 -26.19
CA PRO A 172 5.70 12.28 -27.32
C PRO A 172 5.06 11.54 -28.50
N ILE A 173 4.06 12.16 -29.13
CA ILE A 173 3.39 11.61 -30.30
C ILE A 173 4.41 11.57 -31.46
N GLY A 174 4.81 10.36 -31.89
CA GLY A 174 5.70 10.14 -33.04
C GLY A 174 7.19 9.95 -32.74
N GLY A 175 7.61 9.90 -31.49
CA GLY A 175 9.02 9.67 -31.11
C GLY A 175 9.26 8.32 -30.41
N GLN A 176 10.44 7.75 -30.58
CA GLN A 176 10.90 6.69 -29.69
C GLN A 176 11.18 7.33 -28.31
N VAL A 177 10.48 6.84 -27.28
CA VAL A 177 10.73 7.31 -25.92
C VAL A 177 12.06 6.74 -25.45
N SER A 178 13.08 7.58 -25.33
CA SER A 178 14.22 7.23 -24.48
C SER A 178 13.75 7.33 -23.03
N ALA A 179 14.15 6.40 -22.19
CA ALA A 179 13.77 6.38 -20.76
C ALA A 179 14.30 7.59 -19.95
N PHE A 180 15.10 8.43 -20.58
CA PHE A 180 15.62 9.68 -20.01
C PHE A 180 14.65 10.87 -20.12
N ASP A 181 13.61 10.77 -20.98
CA ASP A 181 12.59 11.83 -21.13
C ASP A 181 11.37 11.65 -20.22
N ALA A 182 11.39 10.63 -19.39
CA ALA A 182 10.36 10.46 -18.36
C ALA A 182 10.68 11.40 -17.18
N GLY A 183 10.14 12.61 -17.24
CA GLY A 183 10.09 13.49 -16.08
C GLY A 183 9.30 12.80 -14.96
N VAL A 184 9.92 12.61 -13.82
CA VAL A 184 9.24 12.13 -12.60
C VAL A 184 8.72 13.37 -11.90
N ASP A 185 7.49 13.77 -12.22
CA ASP A 185 6.78 14.78 -11.43
C ASP A 185 6.04 14.07 -10.30
N TYR A 186 6.50 14.30 -9.09
CA TYR A 186 5.80 13.92 -7.87
C TYR A 186 4.82 15.04 -7.51
N MET A 187 3.53 14.82 -7.73
CA MET A 187 2.48 15.64 -7.13
C MET A 187 2.03 15.07 -5.79
#